data_71dd6403fcfda5a77fbc9bb862ad8642
#
_entry.id   71dd6403fcfda5a77fbc9bb862ad8642
#
_cell.length_a   1.000
_cell.length_b   1.000
_cell.length_c   1.000
_cell.angle_alpha   90.00
_cell.angle_beta   90.00
_cell.angle_gamma   90.00
#
_symmetry.space_group_name_H-M   'P 1'
#
loop_
_entity.id
_entity.type
_entity.pdbx_description
1 polymer ?
#
loop_
_entity_poly.entity_id
_entity_poly.type
_entity_poly.pdbx_seq_one_letter_code
_entity_poly.pdbx_strand_id
1 'polypeptide(L)'
;WREELARIQRLGLKGIKLHPQYQDTDFDDPRYLRILDRAGELGLVVLTHAGIDIGIPAPTYCDPEMVLRALEQVGPVTLILAHMGGWRQWDQVEALLPQSSVLLDTAFSYGDLTPLEGHPFSEDQLHMMEQEQFVRFVRKFGAQRLLFGTDSPWGDQSADVASIRALPLSPEERDAILGGNAQRLDRKSVV
;
A
#
# COMPACT_ATOMS: atom_id res chain seq x y z
N TRP A 1 -2.21 -16.36 16.24
CA TRP A 1 -2.58 -15.55 15.07
C TRP A 1 -3.86 -16.05 14.37
N ARG A 2 -4.06 -17.38 14.22
CA ARG A 2 -5.27 -17.94 13.56
C ARG A 2 -6.55 -17.55 14.28
N GLU A 3 -6.57 -17.67 15.59
CA GLU A 3 -7.71 -17.28 16.44
C GLU A 3 -7.98 -15.78 16.35
N GLU A 4 -6.92 -14.97 16.25
CA GLU A 4 -7.03 -13.53 16.11
C GLU A 4 -7.64 -13.11 14.78
N LEU A 5 -7.21 -13.71 13.66
CA LEU A 5 -7.83 -13.45 12.35
C LEU A 5 -9.32 -13.83 12.35
N ALA A 6 -9.66 -14.97 12.95
CA ALA A 6 -11.07 -15.37 13.10
C ALA A 6 -11.85 -14.41 14.02
N ARG A 7 -11.20 -13.86 15.06
CA ARG A 7 -11.81 -12.85 15.94
C ARG A 7 -12.06 -11.54 15.19
N ILE A 8 -11.08 -11.07 14.40
CA ILE A 8 -11.16 -9.88 13.55
C ILE A 8 -12.38 -9.99 12.62
N GLN A 9 -12.52 -11.12 11.92
CA GLN A 9 -13.64 -11.39 11.03
C GLN A 9 -14.99 -11.35 11.78
N ARG A 10 -15.10 -12.05 12.94
CA ARG A 10 -16.33 -12.04 13.75
C ARG A 10 -16.73 -10.66 14.26
N LEU A 11 -15.76 -9.79 14.48
CA LEU A 11 -16.00 -8.39 14.87
C LEU A 11 -16.44 -7.50 13.70
N GLY A 12 -16.47 -8.03 12.46
CA GLY A 12 -16.83 -7.27 11.27
C GLY A 12 -15.73 -6.32 10.79
N LEU A 13 -14.51 -6.46 11.29
CA LEU A 13 -13.37 -5.71 10.78
C LEU A 13 -12.99 -6.21 9.38
N LYS A 14 -12.59 -5.29 8.50
CA LYS A 14 -12.42 -5.58 7.07
C LYS A 14 -11.04 -6.09 6.70
N GLY A 15 -10.05 -5.92 7.54
CA GLY A 15 -8.69 -6.31 7.22
C GLY A 15 -7.71 -6.17 8.36
N ILE A 16 -6.45 -6.39 8.03
CA ILE A 16 -5.32 -6.28 8.94
C ILE A 16 -4.23 -5.40 8.32
N LYS A 17 -3.41 -4.78 9.18
CA LYS A 17 -2.16 -4.13 8.78
C LYS A 17 -0.98 -4.99 9.21
N LEU A 18 -0.04 -5.22 8.28
CA LEU A 18 1.26 -5.83 8.52
C LEU A 18 2.36 -4.77 8.34
N HIS A 19 3.44 -4.93 9.09
CA HIS A 19 4.59 -4.05 8.98
C HIS A 19 5.89 -4.85 9.07
N PRO A 20 6.34 -5.46 7.95
CA PRO A 20 7.52 -6.34 7.93
C PRO A 20 8.75 -5.72 8.57
N GLN A 21 8.97 -4.42 8.35
CA GLN A 21 10.09 -3.68 8.88
C GLN A 21 10.13 -3.66 10.42
N TYR A 22 8.97 -3.45 11.07
CA TYR A 22 8.87 -3.49 12.53
C TYR A 22 8.81 -4.90 13.11
N GLN A 23 8.51 -5.88 12.28
CA GLN A 23 8.41 -7.28 12.69
C GLN A 23 9.68 -8.08 12.38
N ASP A 24 10.70 -7.42 11.80
CA ASP A 24 12.00 -7.99 11.46
C ASP A 24 11.86 -9.34 10.73
N THR A 25 11.03 -9.34 9.69
CA THR A 25 10.62 -10.57 9.00
C THR A 25 10.32 -10.29 7.53
N ASP A 26 10.98 -11.03 6.64
CA ASP A 26 10.76 -10.96 5.19
C ASP A 26 9.30 -11.26 4.83
N PHE A 27 8.76 -10.52 3.87
CA PHE A 27 7.35 -10.63 3.49
C PHE A 27 7.00 -12.00 2.86
N ASP A 28 7.97 -12.69 2.29
CA ASP A 28 7.85 -14.06 1.76
C ASP A 28 8.23 -15.17 2.77
N ASP A 29 8.43 -14.80 4.05
CA ASP A 29 8.64 -15.78 5.13
C ASP A 29 7.40 -16.68 5.31
N PRO A 30 7.56 -17.99 5.55
CA PRO A 30 6.43 -18.90 5.76
C PRO A 30 5.44 -18.49 6.85
N ARG A 31 5.84 -17.65 7.80
CA ARG A 31 4.94 -17.09 8.82
C ARG A 31 3.94 -16.12 8.20
N TYR A 32 4.41 -15.22 7.32
CA TYR A 32 3.56 -14.29 6.58
C TYR A 32 2.69 -15.02 5.56
N LEU A 33 3.26 -15.95 4.79
CA LEU A 33 2.50 -16.72 3.79
C LEU A 33 1.26 -17.37 4.41
N ARG A 34 1.40 -17.99 5.58
CA ARG A 34 0.26 -18.58 6.32
C ARG A 34 -0.76 -17.55 6.81
N ILE A 35 -0.33 -16.32 7.12
CA ILE A 35 -1.23 -15.22 7.50
C ILE A 35 -1.99 -14.73 6.26
N LEU A 36 -1.30 -14.57 5.13
CA LEU A 36 -1.90 -14.14 3.86
C LEU A 36 -2.95 -15.14 3.37
N ASP A 37 -2.62 -16.44 3.34
CA ASP A 37 -3.56 -17.50 3.00
C ASP A 37 -4.81 -17.44 3.87
N ARG A 38 -4.62 -17.39 5.19
CA ARG A 38 -5.75 -17.37 6.12
C ARG A 38 -6.57 -16.08 6.01
N ALA A 39 -5.94 -14.94 5.77
CA ALA A 39 -6.65 -13.69 5.52
C ALA A 39 -7.51 -13.79 4.26
N GLY A 40 -6.95 -14.36 3.17
CA GLY A 40 -7.67 -14.62 1.93
C GLY A 40 -8.89 -15.53 2.12
N GLU A 41 -8.74 -16.67 2.81
CA GLU A 41 -9.83 -17.59 3.16
C GLU A 41 -10.96 -16.91 3.94
N LEU A 42 -10.62 -15.95 4.78
CA LEU A 42 -11.58 -15.20 5.62
C LEU A 42 -12.14 -13.95 4.91
N GLY A 43 -11.72 -13.66 3.68
CA GLY A 43 -12.12 -12.46 2.95
C GLY A 43 -11.59 -11.15 3.56
N LEU A 44 -10.54 -11.22 4.37
CA LEU A 44 -9.90 -10.04 4.96
C LEU A 44 -8.94 -9.39 3.97
N VAL A 45 -8.98 -8.07 3.91
CA VAL A 45 -8.00 -7.26 3.21
C VAL A 45 -6.69 -7.22 4.02
N VAL A 46 -5.56 -7.38 3.36
CA VAL A 46 -4.25 -7.19 3.98
C VAL A 46 -3.63 -5.91 3.44
N LEU A 47 -3.38 -4.95 4.31
CA LEU A 47 -2.55 -3.78 4.01
C LEU A 47 -1.17 -4.02 4.63
N THR A 48 -0.11 -3.84 3.85
CA THR A 48 1.26 -3.96 4.36
C THR A 48 2.10 -2.74 4.04
N HIS A 49 3.02 -2.38 4.95
CA HIS A 49 4.14 -1.49 4.60
C HIS A 49 4.95 -2.16 3.49
N ALA A 50 5.40 -1.39 2.51
CA ALA A 50 6.22 -1.87 1.40
C ALA A 50 7.34 -0.88 1.06
N GLY A 51 8.47 -1.43 0.64
CA GLY A 51 9.67 -0.68 0.30
C GLY A 51 10.55 -0.33 1.51
N ILE A 52 11.37 0.68 1.34
CA ILE A 52 12.26 1.17 2.39
C ILE A 52 11.44 1.90 3.46
N ASP A 53 11.75 1.68 4.72
CA ASP A 53 11.20 2.46 5.83
C ASP A 53 12.18 3.57 6.19
N ILE A 54 11.69 4.79 6.35
CA ILE A 54 12.56 5.94 6.64
C ILE A 54 13.21 5.86 8.02
N GLY A 55 12.52 5.27 8.99
CA GLY A 55 13.01 5.10 10.36
C GLY A 55 13.94 3.88 10.52
N ILE A 56 13.80 2.87 9.64
CA ILE A 56 14.57 1.63 9.64
C ILE A 56 14.96 1.30 8.19
N PRO A 57 15.94 2.00 7.61
CA PRO A 57 16.17 1.98 6.17
C PRO A 57 16.79 0.68 5.62
N ALA A 58 17.35 -0.16 6.48
CA ALA A 58 18.00 -1.40 6.06
C ALA A 58 18.00 -2.46 7.17
N PRO A 59 17.86 -3.76 6.82
CA PRO A 59 17.48 -4.26 5.50
C PRO A 59 16.02 -3.96 5.14
N THR A 60 15.63 -4.11 3.87
CA THR A 60 14.22 -3.99 3.43
C THR A 60 13.56 -5.37 3.53
N TYR A 61 12.43 -5.45 4.23
CA TYR A 61 11.71 -6.71 4.49
C TYR A 61 10.45 -6.90 3.64
N CYS A 62 10.12 -5.96 2.75
CA CYS A 62 9.00 -6.07 1.82
C CYS A 62 9.32 -5.30 0.53
N ASP A 63 10.21 -5.86 -0.28
CA ASP A 63 10.51 -5.35 -1.62
C ASP A 63 9.56 -5.97 -2.68
N PRO A 64 9.53 -5.44 -3.92
CA PRO A 64 8.67 -5.95 -4.97
C PRO A 64 8.93 -7.41 -5.36
N GLU A 65 10.16 -7.90 -5.25
CA GLU A 65 10.50 -9.30 -5.55
C GLU A 65 9.96 -10.23 -4.48
N MET A 66 10.08 -9.88 -3.19
CA MET A 66 9.48 -10.62 -2.08
C MET A 66 7.96 -10.70 -2.23
N VAL A 67 7.33 -9.60 -2.66
CA VAL A 67 5.87 -9.58 -2.94
C VAL A 67 5.51 -10.59 -4.02
N LEU A 68 6.24 -10.64 -5.13
CA LEU A 68 5.98 -11.62 -6.20
C LEU A 68 6.14 -13.06 -5.69
N ARG A 69 7.26 -13.35 -4.99
CA ARG A 69 7.49 -14.68 -4.43
C ARG A 69 6.41 -15.10 -3.41
N ALA A 70 5.90 -14.15 -2.64
CA ALA A 70 4.78 -14.42 -1.73
C ALA A 70 3.49 -14.74 -2.50
N LEU A 71 3.14 -13.94 -3.52
CA LEU A 71 1.94 -14.15 -4.34
C LEU A 71 1.95 -15.47 -5.11
N GLU A 72 3.12 -15.97 -5.51
CA GLU A 72 3.28 -17.29 -6.16
C GLU A 72 2.98 -18.46 -5.22
N GLN A 73 3.06 -18.24 -3.91
CA GLN A 73 2.97 -19.29 -2.89
C GLN A 73 1.66 -19.28 -2.12
N VAL A 74 0.86 -18.24 -2.23
CA VAL A 74 -0.40 -18.08 -1.49
C VAL A 74 -1.62 -18.18 -2.41
N GLY A 75 -2.76 -18.54 -1.84
CA GLY A 75 -4.04 -18.47 -2.50
C GLY A 75 -4.53 -17.03 -2.72
N PRO A 76 -5.72 -16.86 -3.31
CA PRO A 76 -6.27 -15.52 -3.57
C PRO A 76 -6.39 -14.68 -2.28
N VAL A 77 -5.76 -13.53 -2.26
CA VAL A 77 -5.84 -12.56 -1.17
C VAL A 77 -5.94 -11.14 -1.71
N THR A 78 -6.74 -10.29 -1.08
CA THR A 78 -6.76 -8.85 -1.40
C THR A 78 -5.60 -8.18 -0.67
N LEU A 79 -4.53 -7.89 -1.40
CA LEU A 79 -3.29 -7.31 -0.87
C LEU A 79 -3.15 -5.87 -1.33
N ILE A 80 -3.00 -4.96 -0.38
CA ILE A 80 -2.69 -3.55 -0.60
C ILE A 80 -1.25 -3.31 -0.15
N LEU A 81 -0.43 -2.80 -1.04
CA LEU A 81 0.93 -2.36 -0.74
C LEU A 81 0.92 -0.86 -0.48
N ALA A 82 1.33 -0.46 0.71
CA ALA A 82 1.48 0.95 1.05
C ALA A 82 2.56 1.64 0.19
N HIS A 83 2.50 2.96 0.17
CA HIS A 83 3.53 3.80 -0.43
C HIS A 83 3.75 3.55 -1.93
N MET A 84 2.65 3.48 -2.69
CA MET A 84 2.64 3.15 -4.13
C MET A 84 3.40 1.86 -4.45
N GLY A 85 3.27 0.87 -3.54
CA GLY A 85 3.84 -0.47 -3.71
C GLY A 85 5.27 -0.64 -3.21
N GLY A 86 5.92 0.41 -2.74
CA GLY A 86 7.27 0.33 -2.19
C GLY A 86 7.98 1.68 -2.18
N TRP A 87 8.00 2.36 -1.02
CA TRP A 87 8.68 3.66 -0.90
C TRP A 87 10.14 3.59 -1.34
N ARG A 88 10.54 4.50 -2.25
CA ARG A 88 11.86 4.60 -2.87
C ARG A 88 12.30 3.37 -3.69
N GLN A 89 11.37 2.45 -4.00
CA GLN A 89 11.61 1.31 -4.90
C GLN A 89 10.65 1.34 -6.12
N TRP A 90 10.10 2.50 -6.43
CA TRP A 90 9.03 2.65 -7.44
C TRP A 90 9.42 2.17 -8.84
N ASP A 91 10.68 2.30 -9.25
CA ASP A 91 11.14 1.77 -10.54
C ASP A 91 11.03 0.23 -10.59
N GLN A 92 11.35 -0.46 -9.48
CA GLN A 92 11.16 -1.91 -9.36
C GLN A 92 9.68 -2.28 -9.31
N VAL A 93 8.87 -1.53 -8.55
CA VAL A 93 7.40 -1.69 -8.51
C VAL A 93 6.82 -1.58 -9.92
N GLU A 94 7.21 -0.54 -10.67
CA GLU A 94 6.76 -0.26 -12.04
C GLU A 94 7.20 -1.36 -13.04
N ALA A 95 8.34 -1.99 -12.80
CA ALA A 95 8.85 -3.06 -13.64
C ALA A 95 8.21 -4.42 -13.34
N LEU A 96 7.96 -4.73 -12.07
CA LEU A 96 7.66 -6.09 -11.63
C LEU A 96 6.17 -6.33 -11.35
N LEU A 97 5.45 -5.37 -10.76
CA LEU A 97 4.12 -5.60 -10.19
C LEU A 97 2.90 -5.26 -11.08
N PRO A 98 3.00 -4.66 -12.28
CA PRO A 98 1.80 -4.31 -13.05
C PRO A 98 0.91 -5.50 -13.40
N GLN A 99 1.49 -6.70 -13.62
CA GLN A 99 0.75 -7.92 -13.96
C GLN A 99 0.24 -8.70 -12.74
N SER A 100 0.61 -8.30 -11.53
CA SER A 100 0.12 -8.91 -10.29
C SER A 100 -1.28 -8.43 -9.94
N SER A 101 -1.88 -9.03 -8.91
CA SER A 101 -3.22 -8.65 -8.41
C SER A 101 -3.20 -7.58 -7.32
N VAL A 102 -2.03 -7.07 -6.94
CA VAL A 102 -1.90 -6.11 -5.83
C VAL A 102 -2.61 -4.79 -6.09
N LEU A 103 -3.08 -4.19 -5.03
CA LEU A 103 -3.53 -2.81 -4.98
C LEU A 103 -2.43 -1.95 -4.37
N LEU A 104 -2.42 -0.67 -4.68
CA LEU A 104 -1.43 0.28 -4.17
C LEU A 104 -2.15 1.39 -3.41
N ASP A 105 -1.57 1.93 -2.35
CA ASP A 105 -2.06 3.17 -1.77
C ASP A 105 -1.11 4.35 -2.03
N THR A 106 -1.63 5.56 -1.95
CA THR A 106 -0.87 6.79 -2.24
C THR A 106 -0.14 7.35 -1.02
N ALA A 107 -0.30 6.72 0.13
CA ALA A 107 0.26 7.19 1.40
C ALA A 107 1.77 7.42 1.31
N PHE A 108 2.24 8.57 1.80
CA PHE A 108 3.65 8.92 1.87
C PHE A 108 4.41 8.74 0.54
N SER A 109 3.75 9.00 -0.59
CA SER A 109 4.35 8.76 -1.92
C SER A 109 4.22 9.91 -2.88
N TYR A 110 3.13 10.67 -2.82
CA TYR A 110 2.86 11.80 -3.68
C TYR A 110 2.05 12.86 -2.92
N GLY A 111 2.44 14.12 -3.07
CA GLY A 111 1.88 15.25 -2.34
C GLY A 111 2.93 15.91 -1.45
N ASP A 112 2.47 16.68 -0.48
CA ASP A 112 3.34 17.36 0.48
C ASP A 112 3.51 16.51 1.74
N LEU A 113 4.76 16.25 2.11
CA LEU A 113 5.07 15.83 3.45
C LEU A 113 5.16 17.06 4.34
N THR A 114 4.29 17.11 5.35
CA THR A 114 4.44 18.08 6.44
C THR A 114 5.24 17.40 7.54
N PRO A 115 6.56 17.66 7.64
CA PRO A 115 7.36 17.03 8.68
C PRO A 115 6.80 17.45 10.04
N LEU A 116 6.61 16.49 10.93
CA LEU A 116 6.33 16.81 12.33
C LEU A 116 7.47 17.66 12.88
N GLU A 117 7.14 18.68 13.66
CA GLU A 117 8.13 19.56 14.27
C GLU A 117 9.15 18.73 15.06
N GLY A 118 10.45 18.90 14.74
CA GLY A 118 11.54 18.14 15.38
C GLY A 118 11.87 16.77 14.78
N HIS A 119 11.33 16.42 13.61
CA HIS A 119 11.75 15.17 12.95
C HIS A 119 13.23 15.25 12.47
N PRO A 120 13.95 14.12 12.52
CA PRO A 120 15.40 14.11 12.24
C PRO A 120 15.75 14.02 10.74
N PHE A 121 14.77 13.99 9.83
CA PHE A 121 14.99 13.71 8.41
C PHE A 121 15.19 15.00 7.61
N SER A 122 16.17 15.01 6.72
CA SER A 122 16.38 16.09 5.75
C SER A 122 15.39 16.00 4.58
N GLU A 123 15.22 17.10 3.84
CA GLU A 123 14.38 17.11 2.63
C GLU A 123 14.81 16.05 1.62
N ASP A 124 16.10 15.80 1.44
CA ASP A 124 16.62 14.74 0.55
C ASP A 124 16.20 13.33 0.98
N GLN A 125 15.93 13.14 2.27
CA GLN A 125 15.46 11.87 2.80
C GLN A 125 13.96 11.69 2.61
N LEU A 126 13.22 12.79 2.48
CA LEU A 126 11.77 12.82 2.27
C LEU A 126 11.42 12.76 0.77
N HIS A 127 12.12 11.91 0.02
CA HIS A 127 11.91 11.77 -1.42
C HIS A 127 10.50 11.31 -1.77
N MET A 128 9.81 12.09 -2.59
CA MET A 128 8.46 11.83 -3.08
C MET A 128 8.48 11.48 -4.58
N MET A 129 7.44 10.81 -5.02
CA MET A 129 7.23 10.46 -6.43
C MET A 129 6.92 11.71 -7.26
N GLU A 130 7.56 11.85 -8.41
CA GLU A 130 7.24 12.92 -9.34
C GLU A 130 5.88 12.68 -10.04
N GLN A 131 5.23 13.78 -10.45
CA GLN A 131 3.92 13.73 -11.11
C GLN A 131 3.89 12.79 -12.31
N GLU A 132 4.91 12.85 -13.16
CA GLU A 132 5.05 12.03 -14.36
C GLU A 132 5.11 10.54 -14.01
N GLN A 133 5.82 10.19 -12.94
CA GLN A 133 5.91 8.81 -12.45
C GLN A 133 4.57 8.35 -11.89
N PHE A 134 3.88 9.17 -11.12
CA PHE A 134 2.55 8.84 -10.62
C PHE A 134 1.57 8.57 -11.77
N VAL A 135 1.55 9.44 -12.78
CA VAL A 135 0.69 9.26 -13.96
C VAL A 135 1.03 7.96 -14.70
N ARG A 136 2.32 7.63 -14.85
CA ARG A 136 2.72 6.34 -15.45
C ARG A 136 2.20 5.15 -14.65
N PHE A 137 2.21 5.22 -13.31
CA PHE A 137 1.63 4.19 -12.46
C PHE A 137 0.13 4.03 -12.72
N VAL A 138 -0.62 5.13 -12.80
CA VAL A 138 -2.05 5.07 -13.16
C VAL A 138 -2.26 4.38 -14.52
N ARG A 139 -1.41 4.65 -15.50
CA ARG A 139 -1.50 4.02 -16.83
C ARG A 139 -1.13 2.53 -16.82
N LYS A 140 -0.14 2.13 -16.02
CA LYS A 140 0.33 0.74 -15.96
C LYS A 140 -0.53 -0.16 -15.08
N PHE A 141 -0.95 0.34 -13.93
CA PHE A 141 -1.75 -0.43 -12.96
C PHE A 141 -3.26 -0.29 -13.19
N GLY A 142 -3.69 0.82 -13.78
CA GLY A 142 -5.08 1.23 -13.85
C GLY A 142 -5.52 1.97 -12.58
N ALA A 143 -6.28 3.06 -12.75
CA ALA A 143 -6.77 3.86 -11.64
C ALA A 143 -7.56 3.05 -10.59
N GLN A 144 -8.20 1.95 -11.02
CA GLN A 144 -9.01 1.07 -10.17
C GLN A 144 -8.20 0.29 -9.11
N ARG A 145 -6.87 0.23 -9.27
CA ARG A 145 -5.96 -0.45 -8.35
C ARG A 145 -5.27 0.49 -7.38
N LEU A 146 -5.50 1.79 -7.48
CA LEU A 146 -4.91 2.80 -6.59
C LEU A 146 -5.93 3.25 -5.56
N LEU A 147 -5.49 3.34 -4.31
CA LEU A 147 -6.29 3.74 -3.16
C LEU A 147 -5.70 5.01 -2.56
N PHE A 148 -6.54 5.97 -2.20
CA PHE A 148 -6.08 7.14 -1.48
C PHE A 148 -5.70 6.80 -0.05
N GLY A 149 -4.52 7.19 0.37
CA GLY A 149 -4.00 7.13 1.72
C GLY A 149 -3.05 8.30 1.97
N THR A 150 -2.84 8.69 3.22
CA THR A 150 -2.03 9.86 3.60
C THR A 150 -0.91 9.54 4.58
N ASP A 151 -0.96 8.35 5.20
CA ASP A 151 -0.05 7.98 6.31
C ASP A 151 -0.02 9.03 7.42
N SER A 152 -1.21 9.60 7.73
CA SER A 152 -1.32 10.59 8.82
C SER A 152 -0.71 10.03 10.13
N PRO A 153 0.10 10.82 10.88
CA PRO A 153 0.18 12.28 10.82
C PRO A 153 1.30 12.85 9.95
N TRP A 154 1.99 12.05 9.11
CA TRP A 154 3.14 12.50 8.33
C TRP A 154 2.77 13.37 7.11
N GLY A 155 1.55 13.25 6.59
CA GLY A 155 1.01 14.04 5.50
C GLY A 155 -0.17 14.92 5.91
N ASP A 156 -0.37 16.05 5.24
CA ASP A 156 -1.59 16.85 5.33
C ASP A 156 -2.65 16.27 4.40
N GLN A 157 -3.72 15.73 4.98
CA GLN A 157 -4.79 15.07 4.23
C GLN A 157 -5.46 15.98 3.19
N SER A 158 -5.60 17.28 3.49
CA SER A 158 -6.22 18.23 2.58
C SER A 158 -5.30 18.57 1.42
N ALA A 159 -4.00 18.73 1.70
CA ALA A 159 -2.97 18.95 0.69
C ALA A 159 -2.85 17.74 -0.24
N ASP A 160 -2.84 16.52 0.31
CA ASP A 160 -2.77 15.29 -0.47
C ASP A 160 -3.98 15.12 -1.40
N VAL A 161 -5.20 15.42 -0.92
CA VAL A 161 -6.40 15.43 -1.76
C VAL A 161 -6.27 16.45 -2.89
N ALA A 162 -5.76 17.66 -2.59
CA ALA A 162 -5.55 18.69 -3.59
C ALA A 162 -4.52 18.27 -4.64
N SER A 163 -3.43 17.63 -4.23
CA SER A 163 -2.37 17.11 -5.10
C SER A 163 -2.92 16.05 -6.07
N ILE A 164 -3.71 15.08 -5.59
CA ILE A 164 -4.35 14.09 -6.47
C ILE A 164 -5.35 14.75 -7.44
N ARG A 165 -6.11 15.75 -6.98
CA ARG A 165 -7.04 16.49 -7.83
C ARG A 165 -6.35 17.31 -8.93
N ALA A 166 -5.14 17.75 -8.70
CA ALA A 166 -4.33 18.50 -9.66
C ALA A 166 -3.69 17.64 -10.75
N LEU A 167 -3.64 16.31 -10.55
CA LEU A 167 -3.06 15.40 -11.54
C LEU A 167 -3.80 15.47 -12.89
N PRO A 168 -3.09 15.33 -14.02
CA PRO A 168 -3.67 15.28 -15.37
C PRO A 168 -4.34 13.91 -15.65
N LEU A 169 -5.32 13.57 -14.83
CA LEU A 169 -6.14 12.37 -14.89
C LEU A 169 -7.58 12.73 -15.25
N SER A 170 -8.37 11.77 -15.74
CA SER A 170 -9.79 12.03 -15.94
C SER A 170 -10.51 12.21 -14.59
N PRO A 171 -11.70 12.87 -14.57
CA PRO A 171 -12.51 12.97 -13.36
C PRO A 171 -12.79 11.59 -12.75
N GLU A 172 -13.11 10.60 -13.58
CA GLU A 172 -13.44 9.23 -13.16
C GLU A 172 -12.24 8.53 -12.52
N GLU A 173 -11.02 8.75 -13.06
CA GLU A 173 -9.78 8.21 -12.48
C GLU A 173 -9.51 8.82 -11.10
N ARG A 174 -9.66 10.14 -10.97
CA ARG A 174 -9.48 10.84 -9.69
C ARG A 174 -10.50 10.39 -8.65
N ASP A 175 -11.78 10.30 -9.03
CA ASP A 175 -12.85 9.84 -8.13
C ASP A 175 -12.63 8.39 -7.70
N ALA A 176 -12.15 7.52 -8.61
CA ALA A 176 -11.80 6.16 -8.29
C ALA A 176 -10.69 6.11 -7.23
N ILE A 177 -9.60 6.85 -7.42
CA ILE A 177 -8.47 6.90 -6.48
C ILE A 177 -8.90 7.49 -5.15
N LEU A 178 -9.55 8.64 -5.13
CA LEU A 178 -9.88 9.40 -3.91
C LEU A 178 -10.89 8.71 -2.99
N GLY A 179 -11.64 7.72 -3.47
CA GLY A 179 -12.57 7.00 -2.59
C GLY A 179 -13.36 5.88 -3.24
N GLY A 180 -13.63 5.94 -4.54
CA GLY A 180 -14.44 4.95 -5.24
C GLY A 180 -13.90 3.52 -5.11
N ASN A 181 -12.57 3.36 -5.14
CA ASN A 181 -11.92 2.06 -4.99
C ASN A 181 -12.06 1.50 -3.58
N ALA A 182 -11.83 2.33 -2.56
CA ALA A 182 -11.99 1.93 -1.16
C ALA A 182 -13.43 1.54 -0.84
N GLN A 183 -14.42 2.29 -1.34
CA GLN A 183 -15.84 1.94 -1.20
C GLN A 183 -16.18 0.59 -1.85
N ARG A 184 -15.58 0.26 -2.99
CA ARG A 184 -15.79 -1.05 -3.63
C ARG A 184 -15.21 -2.20 -2.82
N LEU A 185 -14.05 -1.99 -2.20
CA LEU A 185 -13.44 -3.00 -1.32
C LEU A 185 -14.27 -3.22 -0.06
N ASP A 186 -14.74 -2.16 0.57
CA ASP A 186 -15.55 -2.24 1.78
C ASP A 186 -16.87 -3.00 1.53
N ARG A 187 -17.52 -2.76 0.39
CA ARG A 187 -18.75 -3.47 0.00
C ARG A 187 -18.54 -4.95 -0.32
N LYS A 188 -17.42 -5.32 -0.96
CA LYS A 188 -17.11 -6.73 -1.31
C LYS A 188 -16.89 -7.61 -0.08
N SER A 189 -16.47 -7.04 1.03
CA SER A 189 -16.23 -7.78 2.28
C SER A 189 -17.51 -8.04 3.10
N VAL A 190 -18.70 -7.81 2.55
CA VAL A 190 -20.01 -7.96 3.23
C VAL A 190 -20.85 -9.10 2.64
N VAL A 191 -20.30 -9.90 1.73
CA VAL A 191 -21.01 -11.04 1.09
C VAL A 191 -20.61 -12.35 1.75
#